data_e7f33ff898ef4fd185d6bb5842c7c5ec
#
_entry.id   e7f33ff898ef4fd185d6bb5842c7c5ec
#
_cell.length_a   1.000
_cell.length_b   1.000
_cell.length_c   1.000
_cell.angle_alpha   90.00
_cell.angle_beta   90.00
_cell.angle_gamma   90.00
#
_symmetry.space_group_name_H-M   'P 1'
#
loop_
_entity.id
_entity.type
_entity.pdbx_description
1 polymer ?
#
loop_
_entity_poly.entity_id
_entity_poly.type
_entity_poly.pdbx_seq_one_letter_code
_entity_poly.pdbx_strand_id
1 'polypeptide(L)'
;GKFLIDAERAQRVRIAVDYVKQRVAEQPGCKVIAEQRVNPNRLIARDDMSGTVDIQIHGTDVLEIVDYKDGMGAVQAEGNAQLELYAVGALADVGEPYPWKRVRMTIIQPKMALRGQPAITSHEVDISEILAIVDRLVIEGAAVDAPDAPLVPGESQCKFCKAKGSCAALASNVMKEIGIMFQPVMSLDVAQQSADKDPSTMDD
;
A
#
# COMPACT_ATOMS: atom_id res chain seq x y z
N GLY A 1 14.90 26.86 0.56
CA GLY A 1 16.19 26.23 0.23
C GLY A 1 16.24 25.87 -1.25
N LYS A 2 17.41 25.96 -1.87
CA LYS A 2 17.61 25.49 -3.25
C LYS A 2 17.88 23.99 -3.17
N PHE A 3 17.03 23.17 -3.82
CA PHE A 3 17.32 21.76 -4.01
C PHE A 3 18.17 21.59 -5.26
N LEU A 4 19.29 20.89 -5.12
CA LEU A 4 20.10 20.49 -6.27
C LEU A 4 19.46 19.25 -6.90
N ILE A 5 19.06 19.35 -8.16
CA ILE A 5 18.59 18.21 -8.94
C ILE A 5 19.77 17.75 -9.79
N ASP A 6 20.31 16.58 -9.50
CA ASP A 6 21.35 15.96 -10.32
C ASP A 6 20.77 15.37 -11.62
N ALA A 7 21.66 15.03 -12.56
CA ALA A 7 21.29 14.50 -13.86
C ALA A 7 20.52 13.18 -13.76
N GLU A 8 20.85 12.34 -12.81
CA GLU A 8 20.19 11.05 -12.59
C GLU A 8 18.73 11.23 -12.12
N ARG A 9 18.54 12.12 -11.14
CA ARG A 9 17.17 12.46 -10.68
C ARG A 9 16.36 13.09 -11.80
N ALA A 10 16.96 14.00 -12.58
CA ALA A 10 16.28 14.59 -13.73
C ALA A 10 15.86 13.54 -14.77
N GLN A 11 16.70 12.53 -15.00
CA GLN A 11 16.39 11.43 -15.92
C GLN A 11 15.25 10.57 -15.38
N ARG A 12 15.21 10.28 -14.08
CA ARG A 12 14.10 9.53 -13.47
C ARG A 12 12.77 10.27 -13.60
N VAL A 13 12.75 11.57 -13.32
CA VAL A 13 11.55 12.40 -13.48
C VAL A 13 11.12 12.46 -14.94
N ARG A 14 12.06 12.46 -15.90
CA ARG A 14 11.73 12.46 -17.35
C ARG A 14 10.89 11.26 -17.73
N ILE A 15 11.10 10.07 -17.12
CA ILE A 15 10.26 8.89 -17.38
C ILE A 15 8.79 9.18 -17.07
N ALA A 16 8.50 9.87 -15.96
CA ALA A 16 7.13 10.25 -15.62
C ALA A 16 6.56 11.28 -16.62
N VAL A 17 7.36 12.28 -16.98
CA VAL A 17 6.96 13.30 -17.95
C VAL A 17 6.66 12.69 -19.33
N ASP A 18 7.51 11.79 -19.80
CA ASP A 18 7.35 11.13 -21.10
C ASP A 18 6.13 10.20 -21.10
N TYR A 19 5.89 9.49 -19.99
CA TYR A 19 4.66 8.71 -19.80
C TYR A 19 3.42 9.59 -19.94
N VAL A 20 3.34 10.69 -19.19
CA VAL A 20 2.17 11.59 -19.26
C VAL A 20 1.99 12.17 -20.67
N LYS A 21 3.08 12.57 -21.34
CA LYS A 21 3.00 13.04 -22.74
C LYS A 21 2.45 11.99 -23.68
N GLN A 22 2.88 10.74 -23.53
CA GLN A 22 2.35 9.62 -24.30
C GLN A 22 0.85 9.45 -24.05
N ARG A 23 0.42 9.42 -22.79
CA ARG A 23 -1.00 9.30 -22.44
C ARG A 23 -1.85 10.42 -22.99
N VAL A 24 -1.34 11.66 -22.97
CA VAL A 24 -2.01 12.82 -23.55
C VAL A 24 -2.14 12.69 -25.08
N ALA A 25 -1.10 12.19 -25.75
CA ALA A 25 -1.14 11.97 -27.19
C ALA A 25 -2.14 10.87 -27.59
N GLU A 26 -2.28 9.82 -26.75
CA GLU A 26 -3.26 8.73 -26.94
C GLU A 26 -4.71 9.16 -26.68
N GLN A 27 -4.92 10.24 -25.93
CA GLN A 27 -6.24 10.74 -25.51
C GLN A 27 -6.39 12.23 -25.81
N PRO A 28 -6.55 12.64 -27.08
CA PRO A 28 -6.71 14.06 -27.44
C PRO A 28 -7.87 14.70 -26.67
N GLY A 29 -7.60 15.87 -26.08
CA GLY A 29 -8.59 16.61 -25.29
C GLY A 29 -8.68 16.18 -23.82
N CYS A 30 -7.87 15.23 -23.35
CA CYS A 30 -7.79 14.92 -21.94
C CYS A 30 -7.27 16.11 -21.13
N LYS A 31 -7.67 16.18 -19.86
CA LYS A 31 -7.18 17.16 -18.89
C LYS A 31 -6.17 16.50 -17.98
N VAL A 32 -4.99 17.10 -17.84
CA VAL A 32 -3.98 16.67 -16.84
C VAL A 32 -4.01 17.62 -15.65
N ILE A 33 -4.06 17.07 -14.45
CA ILE A 33 -4.02 17.82 -13.20
C ILE A 33 -2.88 17.22 -12.37
N ALA A 34 -1.98 18.07 -11.88
CA ALA A 34 -0.88 17.65 -11.01
C ALA A 34 -1.08 18.17 -9.59
N GLU A 35 -0.57 17.42 -8.61
CA GLU A 35 -0.57 17.77 -7.18
C GLU A 35 -1.97 18.15 -6.67
N GLN A 36 -2.99 17.41 -7.12
CA GLN A 36 -4.38 17.65 -6.72
C GLN A 36 -4.67 16.99 -5.36
N ARG A 37 -5.08 17.79 -4.40
CA ARG A 37 -5.66 17.25 -3.17
C ARG A 37 -7.05 16.70 -3.46
N VAL A 38 -7.28 15.46 -3.04
CA VAL A 38 -8.57 14.76 -3.15
C VAL A 38 -9.10 14.39 -1.79
N ASN A 39 -10.42 14.34 -1.69
CA ASN A 39 -11.10 14.06 -0.44
C ASN A 39 -12.25 13.07 -0.69
N PRO A 40 -12.15 11.83 -0.22
CA PRO A 40 -13.17 10.80 -0.44
C PRO A 40 -14.42 10.95 0.44
N ASN A 41 -14.47 11.93 1.34
CA ASN A 41 -15.47 12.08 2.41
C ASN A 41 -16.92 11.97 1.93
N ARG A 42 -17.22 12.54 0.75
CA ARG A 42 -18.59 12.50 0.19
C ARG A 42 -19.08 11.09 -0.14
N LEU A 43 -18.17 10.17 -0.41
CA LEU A 43 -18.50 8.79 -0.75
C LEU A 43 -18.36 7.86 0.44
N ILE A 44 -17.34 8.04 1.29
CA ILE A 44 -17.08 7.12 2.42
C ILE A 44 -17.54 7.64 3.78
N ALA A 45 -18.18 8.83 3.83
CA ALA A 45 -18.71 9.45 5.05
C ALA A 45 -17.66 9.60 6.19
N ARG A 46 -16.40 9.93 5.83
CA ARG A 46 -15.31 10.21 6.77
C ARG A 46 -14.65 11.53 6.43
N ASP A 47 -14.31 12.33 7.44
CA ASP A 47 -13.68 13.65 7.29
C ASP A 47 -12.18 13.66 7.61
N ASP A 48 -11.65 12.54 8.07
CA ASP A 48 -10.24 12.36 8.45
C ASP A 48 -9.35 11.79 7.34
N MET A 49 -9.92 11.50 6.15
CA MET A 49 -9.18 10.94 5.03
C MET A 49 -9.01 11.94 3.89
N SER A 50 -7.79 12.13 3.46
CA SER A 50 -7.47 12.95 2.28
C SER A 50 -6.06 12.62 1.81
N GLY A 51 -5.74 12.96 0.57
CA GLY A 51 -4.40 12.81 0.04
C GLY A 51 -4.15 13.75 -1.13
N THR A 52 -2.91 13.83 -1.57
CA THR A 52 -2.52 14.57 -2.78
C THR A 52 -2.12 13.58 -3.84
N VAL A 53 -2.82 13.61 -4.96
CA VAL A 53 -2.53 12.78 -6.14
C VAL A 53 -1.45 13.48 -6.94
N ASP A 54 -0.36 12.77 -7.25
CA ASP A 54 0.72 13.36 -8.03
C ASP A 54 0.23 13.80 -9.40
N ILE A 55 -0.48 12.91 -10.14
CA ILE A 55 -1.02 13.25 -11.46
C ILE A 55 -2.38 12.55 -11.67
N GLN A 56 -3.35 13.29 -12.17
CA GLN A 56 -4.61 12.79 -12.70
C GLN A 56 -4.69 13.08 -14.21
N ILE A 57 -5.14 12.10 -14.98
CA ILE A 57 -5.42 12.28 -16.41
C ILE A 57 -6.90 11.98 -16.65
N HIS A 58 -7.66 13.01 -16.93
CA HIS A 58 -9.09 12.94 -17.18
C HIS A 58 -9.33 12.78 -18.70
N GLY A 59 -9.42 11.55 -19.15
CA GLY A 59 -9.77 11.21 -20.53
C GLY A 59 -11.28 11.19 -20.77
N THR A 60 -11.70 10.75 -21.94
CA THR A 60 -13.11 10.65 -22.30
C THR A 60 -13.83 9.53 -21.56
N ASP A 61 -13.21 8.32 -21.51
CA ASP A 61 -13.78 7.13 -20.91
C ASP A 61 -12.98 6.61 -19.71
N VAL A 62 -11.78 7.14 -19.48
CA VAL A 62 -10.85 6.66 -18.44
C VAL A 62 -10.39 7.82 -17.58
N LEU A 63 -10.55 7.67 -16.29
CA LEU A 63 -9.82 8.43 -15.27
C LEU A 63 -8.52 7.69 -14.96
N GLU A 64 -7.38 8.34 -15.11
CA GLU A 64 -6.11 7.73 -14.70
C GLU A 64 -5.52 8.45 -13.49
N ILE A 65 -5.19 7.67 -12.46
CA ILE A 65 -4.50 8.11 -11.25
C ILE A 65 -3.07 7.61 -11.32
N VAL A 66 -2.12 8.52 -11.31
CA VAL A 66 -0.68 8.20 -11.41
C VAL A 66 0.02 8.65 -10.14
N ASP A 67 0.85 7.78 -9.59
CA ASP A 67 1.66 8.04 -8.41
C ASP A 67 3.14 7.74 -8.71
N TYR A 68 4.01 8.67 -8.39
CA TYR A 68 5.46 8.59 -8.62
C TYR A 68 6.19 8.12 -7.38
N LYS A 69 6.95 7.05 -7.50
CA LYS A 69 7.71 6.46 -6.39
C LYS A 69 9.22 6.50 -6.68
N ASP A 70 9.98 7.25 -5.90
CA ASP A 70 11.46 7.28 -5.99
C ASP A 70 12.16 6.32 -5.01
N GLY A 71 11.41 5.39 -4.42
CA GLY A 71 11.90 4.36 -3.50
C GLY A 71 12.42 3.11 -4.21
N MET A 72 13.14 2.24 -3.45
CA MET A 72 13.67 0.95 -3.93
C MET A 72 12.77 -0.24 -3.58
N GLY A 73 11.78 -0.09 -2.69
CA GLY A 73 10.80 -1.13 -2.39
C GLY A 73 9.76 -1.20 -3.49
N ALA A 74 9.57 -2.36 -4.12
CA ALA A 74 8.60 -2.53 -5.20
C ALA A 74 7.18 -2.19 -4.73
N VAL A 75 6.47 -1.39 -5.53
CA VAL A 75 5.07 -1.02 -5.33
C VAL A 75 4.27 -1.48 -6.54
N GLN A 76 3.18 -2.20 -6.28
CA GLN A 76 2.27 -2.66 -7.32
C GLN A 76 1.14 -1.67 -7.53
N ALA A 77 0.63 -1.57 -8.76
CA ALA A 77 -0.55 -0.76 -9.07
C ALA A 77 -1.85 -1.51 -8.71
N GLU A 78 -1.88 -2.81 -8.93
CA GLU A 78 -3.01 -3.68 -8.58
C GLU A 78 -3.14 -3.83 -7.06
N GLY A 79 -4.35 -3.67 -6.52
CA GLY A 79 -4.63 -3.77 -5.08
C GLY A 79 -3.92 -2.70 -4.24
N ASN A 80 -3.53 -1.59 -4.84
CA ASN A 80 -2.85 -0.51 -4.14
C ASN A 80 -3.87 0.41 -3.45
N ALA A 81 -3.98 0.27 -2.14
CA ALA A 81 -4.94 1.02 -1.32
C ALA A 81 -4.79 2.55 -1.44
N GLN A 82 -3.58 3.07 -1.68
CA GLN A 82 -3.36 4.50 -1.90
C GLN A 82 -3.99 4.96 -3.22
N LEU A 83 -3.76 4.23 -4.31
CA LEU A 83 -4.34 4.55 -5.62
C LEU A 83 -5.85 4.38 -5.64
N GLU A 84 -6.36 3.32 -4.99
CA GLU A 84 -7.80 3.09 -4.81
C GLU A 84 -8.45 4.27 -4.08
N LEU A 85 -7.88 4.70 -2.96
CA LEU A 85 -8.39 5.84 -2.19
C LEU A 85 -8.32 7.15 -2.99
N TYR A 86 -7.27 7.34 -3.77
CA TYR A 86 -7.13 8.50 -4.65
C TYR A 86 -8.18 8.49 -5.76
N ALA A 87 -8.49 7.34 -6.34
CA ALA A 87 -9.55 7.18 -7.32
C ALA A 87 -10.92 7.53 -6.71
N VAL A 88 -11.23 6.98 -5.52
CA VAL A 88 -12.46 7.33 -4.78
C VAL A 88 -12.54 8.83 -4.50
N GLY A 89 -11.43 9.45 -4.08
CA GLY A 89 -11.38 10.89 -3.85
C GLY A 89 -11.63 11.71 -5.11
N ALA A 90 -11.05 11.32 -6.25
CA ALA A 90 -11.28 11.98 -7.53
C ALA A 90 -12.74 11.84 -8.00
N LEU A 91 -13.37 10.69 -7.79
CA LEU A 91 -14.80 10.49 -8.06
C LEU A 91 -15.67 11.34 -7.14
N ALA A 92 -15.30 11.45 -5.85
CA ALA A 92 -16.01 12.27 -4.89
C ALA A 92 -15.98 13.77 -5.27
N ASP A 93 -14.87 14.25 -5.81
CA ASP A 93 -14.73 15.65 -6.25
C ASP A 93 -15.60 15.99 -7.45
N VAL A 94 -15.78 15.05 -8.39
CA VAL A 94 -16.60 15.25 -9.59
C VAL A 94 -18.09 15.04 -9.30
N GLY A 95 -18.43 13.98 -8.57
CA GLY A 95 -19.82 13.59 -8.32
C GLY A 95 -20.48 12.90 -9.50
N GLU A 96 -21.65 12.30 -9.25
CA GLU A 96 -22.44 11.63 -10.28
C GLU A 96 -23.22 12.62 -11.18
N PRO A 97 -23.47 12.27 -12.46
CA PRO A 97 -23.00 11.08 -13.15
C PRO A 97 -21.50 11.18 -13.50
N TYR A 98 -20.77 10.09 -13.29
CA TYR A 98 -19.35 10.05 -13.62
C TYR A 98 -19.14 10.06 -15.14
N PRO A 99 -18.20 10.90 -15.68
CA PRO A 99 -17.94 10.94 -17.12
C PRO A 99 -17.14 9.72 -17.62
N TRP A 100 -16.51 8.98 -16.72
CA TRP A 100 -15.64 7.85 -17.05
C TRP A 100 -16.34 6.50 -16.84
N LYS A 101 -15.94 5.51 -17.62
CA LYS A 101 -16.38 4.11 -17.49
C LYS A 101 -15.35 3.27 -16.72
N ARG A 102 -14.08 3.65 -16.81
CA ARG A 102 -12.96 2.90 -16.24
C ARG A 102 -12.03 3.82 -15.46
N VAL A 103 -11.34 3.22 -14.52
CA VAL A 103 -10.28 3.87 -13.75
C VAL A 103 -8.98 3.10 -13.98
N ARG A 104 -7.93 3.81 -14.39
CA ARG A 104 -6.58 3.26 -14.48
C ARG A 104 -5.76 3.79 -13.33
N MET A 105 -5.10 2.90 -12.63
CA MET A 105 -4.19 3.18 -11.53
C MET A 105 -2.77 2.85 -12.00
N THR A 106 -1.85 3.81 -11.91
CA THR A 106 -0.50 3.69 -12.45
C THR A 106 0.55 4.07 -11.41
N ILE A 107 1.53 3.20 -11.22
CA ILE A 107 2.75 3.48 -10.46
C ILE A 107 3.89 3.72 -11.44
N ILE A 108 4.58 4.85 -11.27
CA ILE A 108 5.82 5.16 -11.98
C ILE A 108 6.96 5.09 -10.97
N GLN A 109 7.77 4.04 -11.06
CA GLN A 109 8.87 3.76 -10.13
C GLN A 109 10.18 3.49 -10.90
N PRO A 110 10.89 4.55 -11.36
CA PRO A 110 12.03 4.43 -12.27
C PRO A 110 13.16 3.53 -11.77
N LYS A 111 13.40 3.50 -10.46
CA LYS A 111 14.46 2.69 -9.86
C LYS A 111 14.23 1.19 -9.99
N MET A 112 13.02 0.74 -10.32
CA MET A 112 12.75 -0.67 -10.57
C MET A 112 13.48 -1.18 -11.81
N ALA A 113 13.74 -0.32 -12.81
CA ALA A 113 14.54 -0.68 -13.97
C ALA A 113 15.97 -1.13 -13.60
N LEU A 114 16.55 -0.58 -12.54
CA LEU A 114 17.85 -1.01 -12.01
C LEU A 114 17.84 -2.45 -11.47
N ARG A 115 16.65 -3.00 -11.21
CA ARG A 115 16.42 -4.36 -10.73
C ARG A 115 15.87 -5.29 -11.81
N GLY A 116 15.87 -4.85 -13.07
CA GLY A 116 15.30 -5.60 -14.20
C GLY A 116 13.76 -5.71 -14.15
N GLN A 117 13.09 -4.83 -13.41
CA GLN A 117 11.64 -4.79 -13.32
C GLN A 117 11.07 -3.59 -14.09
N PRO A 118 9.81 -3.62 -14.53
CA PRO A 118 9.19 -2.49 -15.20
C PRO A 118 9.22 -1.24 -14.32
N ALA A 119 9.62 -0.12 -14.92
CA ALA A 119 9.57 1.20 -14.26
C ALA A 119 8.14 1.75 -14.14
N ILE A 120 7.22 1.23 -14.92
CA ILE A 120 5.81 1.64 -14.95
C ILE A 120 4.95 0.38 -14.89
N THR A 121 4.01 0.37 -13.96
CA THR A 121 2.99 -0.67 -13.84
C THR A 121 1.62 0.00 -13.78
N SER A 122 0.62 -0.60 -14.43
CA SER A 122 -0.74 -0.07 -14.44
C SER A 122 -1.73 -1.20 -14.23
N HIS A 123 -2.83 -0.86 -13.56
CA HIS A 123 -4.00 -1.72 -13.37
C HIS A 123 -5.24 -0.91 -13.75
N GLU A 124 -6.09 -1.45 -14.59
CA GLU A 124 -7.30 -0.77 -15.07
C GLU A 124 -8.52 -1.61 -14.74
N VAL A 125 -9.51 -0.97 -14.16
CA VAL A 125 -10.76 -1.61 -13.69
C VAL A 125 -11.98 -0.80 -14.18
N ASP A 126 -13.14 -1.43 -14.19
CA ASP A 126 -14.39 -0.71 -14.40
C ASP A 126 -14.71 0.19 -13.20
N ILE A 127 -15.41 1.30 -13.45
CA ILE A 127 -15.80 2.22 -12.37
C ILE A 127 -16.62 1.53 -11.27
N SER A 128 -17.41 0.52 -11.64
CA SER A 128 -18.19 -0.29 -10.69
C SER A 128 -17.31 -1.00 -9.65
N GLU A 129 -16.09 -1.38 -10.00
CA GLU A 129 -15.14 -1.98 -9.06
C GLU A 129 -14.63 -0.95 -8.05
N ILE A 130 -14.39 0.30 -8.49
CA ILE A 130 -14.04 1.39 -7.57
C ILE A 130 -15.21 1.72 -6.64
N LEU A 131 -16.45 1.67 -7.14
CA LEU A 131 -17.64 1.88 -6.29
C LEU A 131 -17.82 0.74 -5.27
N ALA A 132 -17.50 -0.50 -5.62
CA ALA A 132 -17.45 -1.60 -4.65
C ALA A 132 -16.38 -1.41 -3.57
N ILE A 133 -15.25 -0.76 -3.92
CA ILE A 133 -14.24 -0.35 -2.93
C ILE A 133 -14.80 0.69 -1.95
N VAL A 134 -15.64 1.62 -2.42
CA VAL A 134 -16.32 2.59 -1.53
C VAL A 134 -17.12 1.88 -0.46
N ASP A 135 -17.95 0.90 -0.85
CA ASP A 135 -18.77 0.12 0.10
C ASP A 135 -17.88 -0.60 1.14
N ARG A 136 -16.79 -1.20 0.68
CA ARG A 136 -15.80 -1.83 1.56
C ARG A 136 -15.18 -0.83 2.54
N LEU A 137 -14.75 0.33 2.07
CA LEU A 137 -14.13 1.36 2.91
C LEU A 137 -15.08 1.92 3.97
N VAL A 138 -16.36 2.04 3.67
CA VAL A 138 -17.38 2.43 4.64
C VAL A 138 -17.50 1.40 5.77
N ILE A 139 -17.55 0.12 5.42
CA ILE A 139 -17.66 -0.99 6.39
C ILE A 139 -16.38 -1.09 7.24
N GLU A 140 -15.21 -1.11 6.59
CA GLU A 140 -13.91 -1.21 7.26
C GLU A 140 -13.65 0.01 8.15
N GLY A 141 -14.00 1.22 7.69
CA GLY A 141 -13.88 2.45 8.46
C GLY A 141 -14.70 2.40 9.75
N ALA A 142 -15.95 1.95 9.66
CA ALA A 142 -16.80 1.78 10.84
C ALA A 142 -16.23 0.74 11.82
N ALA A 143 -15.67 -0.36 11.30
CA ALA A 143 -15.05 -1.40 12.12
C ALA A 143 -13.80 -0.91 12.87
N VAL A 144 -12.99 -0.05 12.23
CA VAL A 144 -11.80 0.55 12.86
C VAL A 144 -12.16 1.51 13.99
N ASP A 145 -13.28 2.22 13.86
CA ASP A 145 -13.74 3.20 14.87
C ASP A 145 -14.51 2.56 16.03
N ALA A 146 -14.78 1.26 15.97
CA ALA A 146 -15.45 0.55 17.06
C ALA A 146 -14.59 0.59 18.34
N PRO A 147 -15.19 0.80 19.54
CA PRO A 147 -14.44 0.91 20.80
C PRO A 147 -13.62 -0.35 21.14
N ASP A 148 -14.04 -1.49 20.62
CA ASP A 148 -13.41 -2.80 20.80
C ASP A 148 -12.70 -3.31 19.54
N ALA A 149 -12.38 -2.40 18.61
CA ALA A 149 -11.67 -2.75 17.37
C ALA A 149 -10.42 -3.59 17.67
N PRO A 150 -10.26 -4.78 17.05
CA PRO A 150 -9.16 -5.67 17.36
C PRO A 150 -7.83 -5.11 16.86
N LEU A 151 -6.78 -5.22 17.69
CA LEU A 151 -5.42 -4.96 17.26
C LEU A 151 -4.90 -6.19 16.52
N VAL A 152 -4.58 -6.04 15.23
CA VAL A 152 -4.09 -7.13 14.38
C VAL A 152 -2.60 -6.92 14.08
N PRO A 153 -1.68 -7.45 14.92
CA PRO A 153 -0.25 -7.32 14.68
C PRO A 153 0.19 -8.18 13.49
N GLY A 154 1.12 -7.67 12.70
CA GLY A 154 1.70 -8.35 11.56
C GLY A 154 2.92 -7.62 11.04
N GLU A 155 3.70 -8.26 10.18
CA GLU A 155 4.95 -7.70 9.67
C GLU A 155 4.74 -6.36 8.94
N SER A 156 3.77 -6.31 8.02
CA SER A 156 3.45 -5.12 7.24
C SER A 156 2.81 -4.02 8.09
N GLN A 157 1.83 -4.37 8.92
CA GLN A 157 1.07 -3.43 9.75
C GLN A 157 1.94 -2.78 10.83
N CYS A 158 2.86 -3.56 11.42
CA CYS A 158 3.71 -3.07 12.50
C CYS A 158 5.00 -2.40 12.04
N LYS A 159 5.35 -2.48 10.76
CA LYS A 159 6.62 -1.99 10.22
C LYS A 159 6.88 -0.51 10.56
N PHE A 160 5.88 0.33 10.39
CA PHE A 160 5.95 1.78 10.64
C PHE A 160 5.02 2.25 11.76
N CYS A 161 4.44 1.32 12.52
CA CYS A 161 3.52 1.66 13.60
C CYS A 161 4.24 2.39 14.74
N LYS A 162 3.77 3.58 15.09
CA LYS A 162 4.34 4.40 16.17
C LYS A 162 4.15 3.76 17.55
N ALA A 163 3.09 2.96 17.74
CA ALA A 163 2.80 2.25 18.98
C ALA A 163 3.53 0.91 19.12
N LYS A 164 4.39 0.54 18.17
CA LYS A 164 5.07 -0.76 18.11
C LYS A 164 5.76 -1.14 19.42
N GLY A 165 6.43 -0.17 20.09
CA GLY A 165 7.19 -0.41 21.31
C GLY A 165 6.34 -0.66 22.55
N SER A 166 5.06 -0.30 22.55
CA SER A 166 4.13 -0.43 23.69
C SER A 166 2.88 -1.27 23.36
N CYS A 167 2.82 -1.90 22.20
CA CYS A 167 1.65 -2.65 21.75
C CYS A 167 1.58 -4.02 22.41
N ALA A 168 0.60 -4.23 23.29
CA ALA A 168 0.38 -5.51 24.00
C ALA A 168 0.02 -6.65 23.03
N ALA A 169 -0.74 -6.37 21.95
CA ALA A 169 -1.09 -7.36 20.95
C ALA A 169 0.14 -7.86 20.19
N LEU A 170 1.06 -6.95 19.81
CA LEU A 170 2.33 -7.34 19.18
C LEU A 170 3.21 -8.16 20.13
N ALA A 171 3.34 -7.74 21.38
CA ALA A 171 4.09 -8.48 22.39
C ALA A 171 3.53 -9.91 22.57
N SER A 172 2.21 -10.05 22.68
CA SER A 172 1.56 -11.37 22.77
C SER A 172 1.79 -12.24 21.53
N ASN A 173 1.78 -11.64 20.34
CA ASN A 173 2.05 -12.36 19.09
C ASN A 173 3.49 -12.88 19.05
N VAL A 174 4.46 -12.03 19.38
CA VAL A 174 5.88 -12.40 19.45
C VAL A 174 6.09 -13.53 20.49
N MET A 175 5.46 -13.44 21.66
CA MET A 175 5.58 -14.49 22.68
C MET A 175 4.98 -15.81 22.23
N LYS A 176 3.88 -15.82 21.47
CA LYS A 176 3.33 -17.03 20.86
C LYS A 176 4.29 -17.65 19.85
N GLU A 177 4.88 -16.84 18.98
CA GLU A 177 5.86 -17.29 17.99
C GLU A 177 7.10 -17.89 18.64
N ILE A 178 7.65 -17.21 19.65
CA ILE A 178 8.76 -17.72 20.44
C ILE A 178 8.38 -19.04 21.15
N GLY A 179 7.19 -19.13 21.74
CA GLY A 179 6.70 -20.35 22.39
C GLY A 179 6.57 -21.54 21.42
N ILE A 180 6.23 -21.30 20.15
CA ILE A 180 6.22 -22.32 19.09
C ILE A 180 7.64 -22.76 18.73
N MET A 181 8.57 -21.79 18.59
CA MET A 181 9.97 -22.06 18.22
C MET A 181 10.77 -22.76 19.34
N PHE A 182 10.45 -22.45 20.60
CA PHE A 182 11.13 -22.98 21.78
C PHE A 182 10.22 -23.91 22.59
N GLN A 183 9.40 -24.72 21.94
CA GLN A 183 8.73 -25.82 22.64
C GLN A 183 9.81 -26.73 23.22
N PRO A 184 9.77 -27.02 24.53
CA PRO A 184 10.75 -27.91 25.10
C PRO A 184 10.67 -29.26 24.39
N VAL A 185 11.76 -29.66 23.75
CA VAL A 185 11.87 -30.93 23.02
C VAL A 185 11.76 -32.12 23.99
N MET A 186 11.88 -31.85 25.28
CA MET A 186 11.74 -32.84 26.36
C MET A 186 10.92 -32.28 27.52
N SER A 187 10.06 -33.13 28.11
CA SER A 187 9.47 -32.82 29.40
C SER A 187 10.59 -32.70 30.47
N LEU A 188 10.35 -31.91 31.51
CA LEU A 188 11.32 -31.80 32.64
C LEU A 188 11.76 -33.13 33.15
N ASP A 189 10.86 -34.13 33.20
CA ASP A 189 11.14 -35.49 33.64
C ASP A 189 12.15 -36.22 32.73
N VAL A 190 12.04 -36.02 31.40
CA VAL A 190 12.98 -36.63 30.43
C VAL A 190 14.32 -35.92 30.45
N ALA A 191 14.36 -34.60 30.65
CA ALA A 191 15.59 -33.84 30.81
C ALA A 191 16.34 -34.24 32.08
N GLN A 192 15.62 -34.46 33.20
CA GLN A 192 16.17 -34.90 34.47
C GLN A 192 16.73 -36.31 34.41
N GLN A 193 16.00 -37.25 33.77
CA GLN A 193 16.47 -38.62 33.51
C GLN A 193 17.70 -38.68 32.60
N SER A 194 17.88 -37.69 31.70
CA SER A 194 19.07 -37.59 30.86
C SER A 194 20.27 -37.01 31.60
N ALA A 195 20.03 -36.10 32.54
CA ALA A 195 21.07 -35.50 33.38
C ALA A 195 21.65 -36.49 34.41
N ASP A 196 20.82 -37.44 34.83
CA ASP A 196 21.22 -38.50 35.80
C ASP A 196 21.93 -39.70 35.16
N LYS A 197 22.10 -39.72 33.83
CA LYS A 197 22.88 -40.76 33.15
C LYS A 197 24.37 -40.47 33.27
N ASP A 198 25.09 -41.45 33.77
CA ASP A 198 26.54 -41.42 33.83
C ASP A 198 27.13 -41.28 32.41
N PRO A 199 27.92 -40.24 32.13
CA PRO A 199 28.53 -40.03 30.83
C PRO A 199 29.38 -41.21 30.31
N SER A 200 29.88 -42.05 31.22
CA SER A 200 30.70 -43.24 30.89
C SER A 200 29.88 -44.41 30.29
N THR A 201 28.53 -44.29 30.30
CA THR A 201 27.63 -45.33 29.76
C THR A 201 26.97 -44.92 28.43
N MET A 202 27.37 -43.80 27.84
CA MET A 202 26.90 -43.39 26.54
C MET A 202 27.86 -43.95 25.47
N ASP A 203 27.40 -44.99 24.80
CA ASP A 203 28.11 -45.54 23.63
C ASP A 203 28.15 -44.48 22.50
N ASP A 204 29.28 -44.47 21.76
CA ASP A 204 29.58 -43.61 20.60
C ASP A 204 28.60 -43.77 19.44
#